data_ef90a4973cb4f45c9c6fd14993993881
#
_entry.id   ef90a4973cb4f45c9c6fd14993993881
#
_cell.length_a   1.000
_cell.length_b   1.000
_cell.length_c   1.000
_cell.angle_alpha   90.00
_cell.angle_beta   90.00
_cell.angle_gamma   90.00
#
_symmetry.space_group_name_H-M   'P 1'
#
loop_
_entity.id
_entity.type
_entity.pdbx_description
1 polymer ?
#
loop_
_entity_poly.entity_id
_entity_poly.type
_entity_poly.pdbx_seq_one_letter_code
_entity_poly.pdbx_strand_id
1 'polypeptide(L)'
;MQINSCRNEKKLVFRVTNGNVLRTDNRRNIKNKIMMKFKLYLFSAILAVMPFISGGCSNKNVSYEDAGTVWSGQFSNHDSKTVRKTLSLKNFHGINVVSAAQVYYTQGSEYKVEFEGRSCDFNNLSFKVSDGILVVGFSKKNNWKDIGSLNCKLYITAPRIDRIACSGSFSFRARTLKTGSLTVSNSGALRLYVNQLKTGSCRMSNSGALTNNGVIDAGSFDLSNSGAYNSSVQMKVSGDMSVSNNGSNSISGDIEARNLYWRCYGADKCEIGINAKNVDFYIDGSGKINGKFKGDVMSIKCNGAAKVNMDVDCLSVTASVNGSGNIALSGTADKIDIGGSGISRIDTSRLNNFE
;
A
#
# COMPACT_ATOMS: atom_id res chain seq x y z
N MET A 1 -46.97 34.21 23.01
CA MET A 1 -47.56 33.59 21.83
C MET A 1 -46.75 32.32 21.54
N GLN A 2 -47.29 31.16 21.94
CA GLN A 2 -46.65 29.85 21.73
C GLN A 2 -46.97 29.40 20.32
N ILE A 3 -45.98 28.96 19.60
CA ILE A 3 -46.17 28.13 18.41
C ILE A 3 -45.39 26.83 18.62
N ASN A 4 -46.15 25.79 18.99
CA ASN A 4 -45.70 24.40 18.94
C ASN A 4 -45.61 23.97 17.47
N SER A 5 -44.45 23.56 17.00
CA SER A 5 -44.31 22.74 15.84
C SER A 5 -43.33 21.64 16.15
N CYS A 6 -43.89 20.44 16.35
CA CYS A 6 -43.16 19.20 16.36
C CYS A 6 -42.64 18.87 14.93
N ARG A 7 -41.34 18.80 14.77
CA ARG A 7 -40.67 17.80 13.98
C ARG A 7 -39.15 18.04 14.01
N ASN A 8 -38.48 17.03 14.49
CA ASN A 8 -37.09 16.69 14.29
C ASN A 8 -36.17 17.78 13.74
N GLU A 9 -35.19 18.12 14.61
CA GLU A 9 -33.86 18.43 14.16
C GLU A 9 -33.29 19.77 14.63
N LYS A 10 -32.17 19.62 15.29
CA LYS A 10 -31.13 20.64 15.49
C LYS A 10 -31.53 21.85 16.31
N LYS A 11 -31.34 21.72 17.60
CA LYS A 11 -31.38 22.84 18.55
C LYS A 11 -30.47 23.97 18.05
N LEU A 12 -31.09 25.00 17.53
CA LEU A 12 -30.51 26.34 17.40
C LEU A 12 -30.66 27.02 18.76
N VAL A 13 -29.58 27.21 19.46
CA VAL A 13 -29.59 27.98 20.70
C VAL A 13 -29.41 29.44 20.33
N PHE A 14 -30.46 30.23 20.52
CA PHE A 14 -30.43 31.70 20.49
C PHE A 14 -30.32 32.24 21.90
N ARG A 15 -29.32 33.05 22.17
CA ARG A 15 -29.23 33.84 23.39
C ARG A 15 -29.60 35.30 23.03
N VAL A 16 -30.67 35.80 23.61
CA VAL A 16 -31.07 37.21 23.44
C VAL A 16 -30.65 37.94 24.70
N THR A 17 -29.80 38.94 24.56
CA THR A 17 -29.53 39.94 25.59
C THR A 17 -29.65 41.29 24.95
N ASN A 18 -30.46 42.17 25.59
CA ASN A 18 -30.65 43.58 25.22
C ASN A 18 -31.12 43.86 23.78
N GLY A 19 -32.15 43.14 23.34
CA GLY A 19 -32.87 43.49 22.11
C GLY A 19 -32.12 43.23 20.80
N ASN A 20 -30.88 42.76 20.82
CA ASN A 20 -30.11 42.42 19.63
C ASN A 20 -29.86 40.91 19.54
N VAL A 21 -30.20 40.30 18.39
CA VAL A 21 -29.93 38.89 18.08
C VAL A 21 -28.51 38.77 17.62
N LEU A 22 -27.60 38.35 18.50
CA LEU A 22 -26.24 37.99 18.13
C LEU A 22 -26.23 36.57 17.56
N ARG A 23 -26.03 36.47 16.25
CA ARG A 23 -25.78 35.22 15.53
C ARG A 23 -24.36 34.76 15.86
N THR A 24 -24.17 33.85 16.82
CA THR A 24 -22.86 33.25 17.07
C THR A 24 -22.47 32.38 15.86
N ASP A 25 -21.38 32.76 15.27
CA ASP A 25 -20.85 32.26 14.00
C ASP A 25 -20.28 30.84 14.13
N ASN A 26 -21.16 29.85 14.35
CA ASN A 26 -20.80 28.47 14.29
C ASN A 26 -20.84 27.91 12.83
N ARG A 27 -21.27 28.75 11.86
CA ARG A 27 -21.32 28.35 10.45
C ARG A 27 -19.93 28.30 9.79
N ARG A 28 -18.98 29.13 10.22
CA ARG A 28 -17.62 29.07 9.68
C ARG A 28 -16.87 27.80 10.07
N ASN A 29 -17.00 27.38 11.32
CA ASN A 29 -16.36 26.14 11.78
C ASN A 29 -17.00 24.86 11.21
N ILE A 30 -18.32 24.87 11.01
CA ILE A 30 -19.00 23.73 10.41
C ILE A 30 -18.73 23.67 8.89
N LYS A 31 -18.75 24.80 8.18
CA LYS A 31 -18.36 24.84 6.75
C LYS A 31 -16.90 24.44 6.54
N ASN A 32 -15.99 24.89 7.40
CA ASN A 32 -14.58 24.49 7.28
C ASN A 32 -14.35 23.03 7.65
N LYS A 33 -15.07 22.46 8.63
CA LYS A 33 -15.02 21.05 8.96
C LYS A 33 -15.67 20.15 7.88
N ILE A 34 -16.78 20.61 7.28
CA ILE A 34 -17.44 19.93 6.16
C ILE A 34 -16.60 20.08 4.89
N MET A 35 -16.02 21.26 4.61
CA MET A 35 -15.11 21.44 3.47
C MET A 35 -13.79 20.67 3.63
N MET A 36 -13.26 20.51 4.86
CA MET A 36 -12.10 19.66 5.09
C MET A 36 -12.42 18.17 4.90
N LYS A 37 -13.59 17.72 5.37
CA LYS A 37 -14.05 16.34 5.11
C LYS A 37 -14.38 16.13 3.64
N PHE A 38 -15.01 17.08 2.95
CA PHE A 38 -15.26 16.99 1.50
C PHE A 38 -13.97 17.05 0.68
N LYS A 39 -12.96 17.84 1.06
CA LYS A 39 -11.65 17.82 0.41
C LYS A 39 -10.90 16.52 0.64
N LEU A 40 -11.05 15.90 1.81
CA LEU A 40 -10.46 14.59 2.10
C LEU A 40 -11.14 13.47 1.29
N TYR A 41 -12.48 13.53 1.12
CA TYR A 41 -13.23 12.58 0.28
C TYR A 41 -13.03 12.83 -1.23
N LEU A 42 -12.83 14.08 -1.69
CA LEU A 42 -12.53 14.36 -3.09
C LEU A 42 -11.11 13.91 -3.47
N PHE A 43 -10.15 13.95 -2.55
CA PHE A 43 -8.81 13.43 -2.81
C PHE A 43 -8.77 11.90 -2.90
N SER A 44 -9.63 11.20 -2.16
CA SER A 44 -9.75 9.74 -2.28
C SER A 44 -10.56 9.30 -3.50
N ALA A 45 -11.52 10.11 -3.97
CA ALA A 45 -12.36 9.79 -5.12
C ALA A 45 -11.70 10.09 -6.48
N ILE A 46 -10.76 11.04 -6.55
CA ILE A 46 -10.04 11.37 -7.80
C ILE A 46 -8.97 10.32 -8.14
N LEU A 47 -8.48 9.55 -7.16
CA LEU A 47 -7.57 8.43 -7.43
C LEU A 47 -8.29 7.15 -7.90
N ALA A 48 -9.62 7.09 -7.82
CA ALA A 48 -10.41 5.91 -8.17
C ALA A 48 -10.93 5.88 -9.62
N VAL A 49 -10.71 6.94 -10.40
CA VAL A 49 -11.15 7.00 -11.81
C VAL A 49 -9.94 7.23 -12.72
N MET A 50 -9.06 6.26 -12.82
CA MET A 50 -8.24 6.09 -14.00
C MET A 50 -8.92 5.07 -14.93
N PRO A 51 -9.23 5.41 -16.19
CA PRO A 51 -9.77 4.44 -17.12
C PRO A 51 -8.75 3.34 -17.36
N PHE A 52 -9.15 2.09 -17.18
CA PHE A 52 -8.43 0.93 -17.66
C PHE A 52 -8.39 1.00 -19.19
N ILE A 53 -7.32 1.49 -19.76
CA ILE A 53 -7.01 1.27 -21.17
C ILE A 53 -6.41 -0.13 -21.26
N SER A 54 -7.24 -1.07 -21.69
CA SER A 54 -6.79 -2.40 -22.11
C SER A 54 -6.07 -2.28 -23.45
N GLY A 55 -4.77 -2.08 -23.40
CA GLY A 55 -3.88 -2.15 -24.55
C GLY A 55 -3.01 -3.41 -24.45
N GLY A 56 -3.08 -4.26 -25.47
CA GLY A 56 -2.45 -5.56 -25.51
C GLY A 56 -0.93 -5.54 -25.32
N CYS A 57 -0.42 -6.57 -24.65
CA CYS A 57 0.97 -6.85 -24.46
C CYS A 57 1.68 -7.10 -25.79
N SER A 58 2.64 -6.28 -26.11
CA SER A 58 3.76 -6.63 -26.98
C SER A 58 5.05 -6.51 -26.16
N ASN A 59 5.73 -7.64 -26.05
CA ASN A 59 7.04 -7.76 -25.42
C ASN A 59 8.04 -6.83 -26.12
N LYS A 60 8.45 -5.77 -25.42
CA LYS A 60 9.72 -5.08 -25.74
C LYS A 60 10.42 -4.81 -24.42
N ASN A 61 11.69 -5.21 -24.34
CA ASN A 61 12.62 -4.86 -23.30
C ASN A 61 12.59 -3.34 -23.08
N VAL A 62 11.98 -2.89 -22.00
CA VAL A 62 11.99 -1.50 -21.60
C VAL A 62 13.09 -1.37 -20.55
N SER A 63 14.18 -0.75 -20.96
CA SER A 63 15.16 -0.16 -20.05
C SER A 63 14.43 0.84 -19.15
N TYR A 64 14.55 0.66 -17.83
CA TYR A 64 13.93 1.54 -16.83
C TYR A 64 14.75 2.83 -16.72
N GLU A 65 14.57 3.71 -17.68
CA GLU A 65 14.93 5.11 -17.57
C GLU A 65 13.64 5.94 -17.69
N ASP A 66 13.41 6.78 -16.66
CA ASP A 66 12.47 7.89 -16.60
C ASP A 66 11.00 7.66 -17.02
N ALA A 67 10.16 7.28 -16.06
CA ALA A 67 8.77 7.71 -16.09
C ALA A 67 8.62 9.00 -15.26
N GLY A 68 9.09 10.12 -15.80
CA GLY A 68 8.75 11.44 -15.33
C GLY A 68 7.29 11.73 -15.66
N THR A 69 6.44 11.90 -14.65
CA THR A 69 5.11 12.46 -14.82
C THR A 69 5.23 13.89 -15.29
N VAL A 70 4.94 14.12 -16.56
CA VAL A 70 4.86 15.46 -17.15
C VAL A 70 3.55 16.12 -16.71
N TRP A 71 3.64 17.01 -15.73
CA TRP A 71 2.64 18.05 -15.55
C TRP A 71 3.19 19.32 -16.20
N SER A 72 2.69 19.69 -17.37
CA SER A 72 3.03 20.94 -18.04
C SER A 72 2.26 22.10 -17.40
N GLY A 73 2.83 22.67 -16.33
CA GLY A 73 2.50 24.00 -15.86
C GLY A 73 3.65 24.93 -16.20
N GLN A 74 3.40 26.10 -16.77
CA GLN A 74 4.42 27.13 -16.97
C GLN A 74 4.98 27.55 -15.61
N PHE A 75 6.21 27.14 -15.32
CA PHE A 75 6.93 27.55 -14.12
C PHE A 75 8.02 28.54 -14.49
N SER A 76 7.99 29.69 -13.82
CA SER A 76 9.02 30.72 -13.88
C SER A 76 10.39 30.12 -13.58
N ASN A 77 11.40 30.52 -14.40
CA ASN A 77 12.81 30.19 -14.26
C ASN A 77 13.37 30.65 -12.90
N HIS A 78 13.21 29.84 -11.85
CA HIS A 78 13.97 30.00 -10.63
C HIS A 78 15.14 29.02 -10.62
N ASP A 79 16.32 29.56 -10.38
CA ASP A 79 17.64 28.96 -10.23
C ASP A 79 17.67 27.42 -10.24
N SER A 80 17.93 26.86 -11.42
CA SER A 80 17.89 25.41 -11.67
C SER A 80 19.21 24.71 -11.30
N LYS A 81 20.13 25.40 -10.61
CA LYS A 81 21.44 24.86 -10.26
C LYS A 81 21.27 23.64 -9.32
N THR A 82 21.75 22.49 -9.77
CA THR A 82 21.83 21.29 -8.91
C THR A 82 22.89 21.52 -7.85
N VAL A 83 22.53 21.27 -6.61
CA VAL A 83 23.41 21.36 -5.45
C VAL A 83 23.46 20.03 -4.72
N ARG A 84 24.62 19.72 -4.13
CA ARG A 84 24.80 18.61 -3.21
C ARG A 84 25.14 19.17 -1.83
N LYS A 85 24.44 18.75 -0.79
CA LYS A 85 24.62 19.24 0.58
C LYS A 85 24.63 18.09 1.56
N THR A 86 25.61 18.08 2.44
CA THR A 86 25.63 17.14 3.59
C THR A 86 24.78 17.71 4.72
N LEU A 87 23.95 16.87 5.30
CA LEU A 87 23.06 17.21 6.41
C LEU A 87 23.57 16.56 7.70
N SER A 88 23.73 17.35 8.75
CA SER A 88 24.19 16.87 10.08
C SER A 88 23.04 16.19 10.84
N LEU A 89 22.53 15.09 10.32
CA LEU A 89 21.39 14.33 10.87
C LEU A 89 21.86 12.95 11.33
N LYS A 90 21.59 12.63 12.59
CA LYS A 90 22.07 11.40 13.25
C LYS A 90 20.97 10.80 14.12
N ASN A 91 21.21 9.60 14.65
CA ASN A 91 20.38 8.93 15.64
C ASN A 91 18.93 8.69 15.16
N PHE A 92 18.76 8.34 13.89
CA PHE A 92 17.48 7.91 13.36
C PHE A 92 17.54 6.43 12.94
N HIS A 93 16.40 5.77 13.07
CA HIS A 93 16.18 4.40 12.64
C HIS A 93 14.94 4.27 11.75
N GLY A 94 14.28 5.38 11.44
CA GLY A 94 13.14 5.43 10.54
C GLY A 94 13.20 6.63 9.60
N ILE A 95 12.42 6.56 8.52
CA ILE A 95 12.29 7.63 7.52
C ILE A 95 10.81 7.88 7.29
N ASN A 96 10.40 9.14 7.36
CA ASN A 96 9.05 9.60 7.02
C ASN A 96 9.11 10.69 5.96
N VAL A 97 8.55 10.45 4.79
CA VAL A 97 8.47 11.42 3.71
C VAL A 97 7.04 11.96 3.58
N VAL A 98 6.89 13.22 3.93
CA VAL A 98 5.62 13.97 3.85
C VAL A 98 5.55 14.78 2.54
N SER A 99 6.70 15.09 1.96
CA SER A 99 6.86 15.82 0.69
C SER A 99 7.05 14.85 -0.49
N ALA A 100 8.06 15.09 -1.32
CA ALA A 100 8.51 14.17 -2.35
C ALA A 100 10.02 13.93 -2.21
N ALA A 101 10.44 12.66 -2.23
CA ALA A 101 11.86 12.32 -2.18
C ALA A 101 12.16 10.95 -2.81
N GLN A 102 13.37 10.82 -3.35
CA GLN A 102 14.00 9.56 -3.70
C GLN A 102 15.11 9.30 -2.70
N VAL A 103 15.04 8.20 -2.00
CA VAL A 103 16.05 7.80 -1.02
C VAL A 103 16.84 6.61 -1.53
N TYR A 104 18.15 6.76 -1.55
CA TYR A 104 19.12 5.70 -1.82
C TYR A 104 19.78 5.34 -0.48
N TYR A 105 19.38 4.20 0.06
CA TYR A 105 19.85 3.77 1.37
C TYR A 105 20.98 2.74 1.26
N THR A 106 22.01 2.95 2.07
CA THR A 106 23.10 2.01 2.30
C THR A 106 23.19 1.71 3.79
N GLN A 107 23.13 0.47 4.17
CA GLN A 107 23.32 0.09 5.57
C GLN A 107 24.81 0.16 5.92
N GLY A 108 25.15 0.91 6.96
CA GLY A 108 26.53 1.11 7.42
C GLY A 108 26.55 1.62 8.86
N SER A 109 27.71 1.54 9.53
CA SER A 109 27.85 1.90 10.95
C SER A 109 27.69 3.39 11.24
N GLU A 110 27.89 4.24 10.24
CA GLU A 110 27.87 5.69 10.40
C GLU A 110 26.56 6.29 9.90
N TYR A 111 26.24 7.48 10.43
CA TYR A 111 25.17 8.31 9.91
C TYR A 111 25.72 9.30 8.89
N LYS A 112 25.29 9.19 7.64
CA LYS A 112 25.58 10.13 6.57
C LYS A 112 24.29 10.41 5.80
N VAL A 113 23.96 11.69 5.64
CA VAL A 113 22.80 12.10 4.85
C VAL A 113 23.24 13.18 3.88
N GLU A 114 23.13 12.91 2.60
CA GLU A 114 23.45 13.88 1.53
C GLU A 114 22.20 14.15 0.69
N PHE A 115 21.91 15.41 0.52
CA PHE A 115 20.88 15.90 -0.40
C PHE A 115 21.52 16.18 -1.77
N GLU A 116 20.82 15.82 -2.84
CA GLU A 116 21.11 16.21 -4.21
C GLU A 116 19.80 16.64 -4.88
N GLY A 117 19.78 17.83 -5.46
CA GLY A 117 18.61 18.39 -6.11
C GLY A 117 18.81 19.85 -6.47
N ARG A 118 17.76 20.53 -6.92
CA ARG A 118 17.83 21.95 -7.22
C ARG A 118 17.98 22.77 -5.94
N SER A 119 18.68 23.90 -6.02
CA SER A 119 18.87 24.81 -4.89
C SER A 119 17.54 25.30 -4.31
N CYS A 120 16.58 25.63 -5.18
CA CYS A 120 15.23 26.04 -4.76
C CYS A 120 14.48 24.92 -4.03
N ASP A 121 14.61 23.66 -4.46
CA ASP A 121 13.98 22.52 -3.79
C ASP A 121 14.54 22.32 -2.38
N PHE A 122 15.85 22.49 -2.21
CA PHE A 122 16.46 22.41 -0.89
C PHE A 122 15.86 23.43 0.09
N ASN A 123 15.64 24.68 -0.37
CA ASN A 123 15.07 25.74 0.45
C ASN A 123 13.58 25.52 0.77
N ASN A 124 12.88 24.78 -0.07
CA ASN A 124 11.48 24.44 0.09
C ASN A 124 11.25 23.23 0.99
N LEU A 125 12.30 22.47 1.28
CA LEU A 125 12.24 21.27 2.10
C LEU A 125 12.72 21.51 3.53
N SER A 126 12.25 20.68 4.43
CA SER A 126 12.64 20.62 5.83
C SER A 126 13.14 19.20 6.13
N PHE A 127 14.31 19.12 6.71
CA PHE A 127 14.92 17.87 7.14
C PHE A 127 15.15 17.92 8.64
N LYS A 128 14.55 17.01 9.39
CA LYS A 128 14.71 16.95 10.85
C LYS A 128 14.62 15.52 11.33
N VAL A 129 15.28 15.25 12.45
CA VAL A 129 15.08 14.01 13.21
C VAL A 129 14.18 14.31 14.40
N SER A 130 13.09 13.56 14.54
CA SER A 130 12.17 13.62 15.68
C SER A 130 11.85 12.18 16.09
N ASP A 131 12.03 11.87 17.36
CA ASP A 131 11.74 10.54 17.93
C ASP A 131 12.41 9.38 17.17
N GLY A 132 13.67 9.60 16.75
CA GLY A 132 14.41 8.63 15.96
C GLY A 132 13.95 8.46 14.52
N ILE A 133 13.09 9.34 14.01
CA ILE A 133 12.60 9.33 12.64
C ILE A 133 13.16 10.53 11.87
N LEU A 134 13.82 10.27 10.74
CA LEU A 134 14.18 11.29 9.77
C LEU A 134 12.93 11.72 9.01
N VAL A 135 12.47 12.94 9.25
CA VAL A 135 11.29 13.52 8.59
C VAL A 135 11.73 14.43 7.45
N VAL A 136 11.25 14.13 6.24
CA VAL A 136 11.43 14.95 5.03
C VAL A 136 10.10 15.60 4.71
N GLY A 137 9.97 16.87 5.02
CA GLY A 137 8.74 17.63 4.88
C GLY A 137 8.91 18.92 4.11
N PHE A 138 7.88 19.74 4.09
CA PHE A 138 7.93 21.08 3.53
C PHE A 138 8.41 22.09 4.56
N SER A 139 9.17 23.11 4.11
CA SER A 139 9.51 24.27 4.91
C SER A 139 8.26 25.14 5.15
N LYS A 140 8.08 25.64 6.37
CA LYS A 140 6.93 26.49 6.73
C LYS A 140 6.91 27.85 5.98
N LYS A 141 7.98 28.22 5.30
CA LYS A 141 8.12 29.52 4.65
C LYS A 141 7.37 29.66 3.33
N ASN A 142 6.99 28.54 2.69
CA ASN A 142 6.41 28.57 1.36
C ASN A 142 5.02 27.92 1.33
N ASN A 143 4.11 28.52 0.58
CA ASN A 143 2.83 27.89 0.26
C ASN A 143 3.10 26.67 -0.64
N TRP A 144 2.63 25.50 -0.22
CA TRP A 144 2.76 24.24 -0.98
C TRP A 144 2.18 24.34 -2.41
N LYS A 145 1.32 25.32 -2.69
CA LYS A 145 0.72 25.57 -4.01
C LYS A 145 1.73 26.11 -5.03
N ASP A 146 2.81 26.72 -4.56
CA ASP A 146 3.82 27.35 -5.41
C ASP A 146 5.02 26.43 -5.65
N ILE A 147 4.99 25.22 -5.04
CA ILE A 147 6.03 24.21 -5.17
C ILE A 147 5.65 23.28 -6.31
N GLY A 148 6.28 23.46 -7.46
CA GLY A 148 6.18 22.55 -8.60
C GLY A 148 6.73 21.14 -8.29
N SER A 149 7.13 20.40 -9.31
CA SER A 149 7.76 19.09 -9.10
C SER A 149 9.05 19.22 -8.29
N LEU A 150 9.12 18.54 -7.14
CA LEU A 150 10.34 18.50 -6.32
C LEU A 150 11.33 17.46 -6.87
N ASN A 151 12.60 17.86 -7.02
CA ASN A 151 13.69 16.95 -7.29
C ASN A 151 14.57 16.83 -6.02
N CYS A 152 14.25 15.85 -5.18
CA CYS A 152 14.95 15.59 -3.93
C CYS A 152 15.49 14.15 -3.95
N LYS A 153 16.80 14.01 -4.12
CA LYS A 153 17.50 12.76 -3.91
C LYS A 153 18.23 12.82 -2.56
N LEU A 154 18.07 11.80 -1.77
CA LEU A 154 18.76 11.62 -0.49
C LEU A 154 19.60 10.35 -0.54
N TYR A 155 20.89 10.49 -0.36
CA TYR A 155 21.81 9.39 -0.15
C TYR A 155 22.00 9.23 1.36
N ILE A 156 21.53 8.11 1.90
CA ILE A 156 21.48 7.88 3.34
C ILE A 156 22.31 6.66 3.67
N THR A 157 23.30 6.83 4.55
CA THR A 157 23.95 5.73 5.26
C THR A 157 23.51 5.78 6.72
N ALA A 158 23.04 4.64 7.26
CA ALA A 158 22.68 4.51 8.69
C ALA A 158 22.77 3.05 9.12
N PRO A 159 22.93 2.78 10.43
CA PRO A 159 23.10 1.42 10.94
C PRO A 159 21.88 0.53 10.72
N ARG A 160 20.69 1.09 10.79
CA ARG A 160 19.43 0.38 10.56
C ARG A 160 18.34 1.32 10.10
N ILE A 161 17.37 0.77 9.38
CA ILE A 161 16.06 1.36 9.16
C ILE A 161 15.02 0.28 9.48
N ASP A 162 14.17 0.54 10.46
CA ASP A 162 13.08 -0.35 10.90
C ASP A 162 11.70 0.27 10.71
N ARG A 163 11.64 1.54 10.27
CA ARG A 163 10.37 2.22 9.95
C ARG A 163 10.49 3.04 8.68
N ILE A 164 9.55 2.82 7.77
CA ILE A 164 9.39 3.59 6.53
C ILE A 164 7.96 4.11 6.50
N ALA A 165 7.79 5.44 6.45
CA ALA A 165 6.48 6.06 6.37
C ALA A 165 6.40 7.04 5.19
N CYS A 166 5.25 7.08 4.53
CA CYS A 166 5.00 7.95 3.39
C CYS A 166 3.58 8.51 3.44
N SER A 167 3.47 9.83 3.40
CA SER A 167 2.21 10.53 3.15
C SER A 167 2.26 11.42 1.92
N GLY A 168 3.44 11.58 1.31
CA GLY A 168 3.67 12.29 0.05
C GLY A 168 3.98 11.34 -1.11
N SER A 169 5.05 11.61 -1.85
CA SER A 169 5.57 10.75 -2.92
C SER A 169 6.98 10.29 -2.57
N PHE A 170 7.18 8.99 -2.40
CA PHE A 170 8.41 8.45 -1.87
C PHE A 170 8.90 7.24 -2.66
N SER A 171 10.17 7.27 -3.06
CA SER A 171 10.86 6.10 -3.58
C SER A 171 12.02 5.75 -2.64
N PHE A 172 11.96 4.56 -2.04
CA PHE A 172 13.04 4.02 -1.21
C PHE A 172 13.75 2.90 -1.97
N ARG A 173 15.05 3.04 -2.11
CA ARG A 173 15.91 2.09 -2.81
C ARG A 173 17.04 1.62 -1.91
N ALA A 174 17.20 0.31 -1.80
CA ALA A 174 18.31 -0.30 -1.08
C ALA A 174 18.74 -1.61 -1.76
N ARG A 175 20.04 -1.86 -1.80
CA ARG A 175 20.54 -3.18 -2.24
C ARG A 175 20.21 -4.24 -1.19
N THR A 176 20.44 -3.92 0.07
CA THR A 176 20.17 -4.82 1.19
C THR A 176 19.61 -3.99 2.35
N LEU A 177 18.61 -4.53 3.02
CA LEU A 177 18.08 -4.00 4.27
C LEU A 177 17.95 -5.14 5.27
N LYS A 178 18.74 -5.08 6.35
CA LYS A 178 18.71 -6.05 7.45
C LYS A 178 18.23 -5.33 8.71
N THR A 179 17.19 -5.84 9.34
CA THR A 179 16.64 -5.28 10.58
C THR A 179 15.93 -6.36 11.39
N GLY A 180 15.76 -6.15 12.69
CA GLY A 180 14.98 -7.08 13.53
C GLY A 180 13.48 -7.04 13.18
N SER A 181 12.95 -5.86 12.89
CA SER A 181 11.57 -5.65 12.44
C SER A 181 11.53 -4.54 11.42
N LEU A 182 10.60 -4.62 10.46
CA LEU A 182 10.32 -3.53 9.52
C LEU A 182 8.84 -3.19 9.55
N THR A 183 8.53 -1.92 9.78
CA THR A 183 7.18 -1.37 9.67
C THR A 183 7.13 -0.39 8.50
N VAL A 184 6.24 -0.64 7.55
CA VAL A 184 5.96 0.23 6.41
C VAL A 184 4.55 0.79 6.55
N SER A 185 4.41 2.12 6.54
CA SER A 185 3.11 2.81 6.62
C SER A 185 2.97 3.78 5.45
N ASN A 186 2.00 3.55 4.59
CA ASN A 186 1.79 4.37 3.40
C ASN A 186 0.36 4.92 3.31
N SER A 187 0.25 6.23 3.20
CA SER A 187 -0.99 6.92 2.84
C SER A 187 -0.85 7.78 1.57
N GLY A 188 0.37 7.88 1.02
CA GLY A 188 0.70 8.58 -0.21
C GLY A 188 1.02 7.62 -1.36
N ALA A 189 2.07 7.93 -2.10
CA ALA A 189 2.60 7.10 -3.17
C ALA A 189 4.00 6.60 -2.80
N LEU A 190 4.13 5.36 -2.40
CA LEU A 190 5.39 4.74 -2.00
C LEU A 190 5.84 3.69 -3.03
N ARG A 191 7.09 3.80 -3.45
CA ARG A 191 7.78 2.75 -4.18
C ARG A 191 8.93 2.22 -3.34
N LEU A 192 8.85 0.95 -2.99
CA LEU A 192 9.83 0.24 -2.16
C LEU A 192 10.60 -0.74 -3.05
N TYR A 193 11.85 -0.44 -3.32
CA TYR A 193 12.78 -1.26 -4.11
C TYR A 193 13.91 -1.72 -3.19
N VAL A 194 13.74 -2.87 -2.58
CA VAL A 194 14.77 -3.49 -1.75
C VAL A 194 15.14 -4.82 -2.38
N ASN A 195 16.33 -4.89 -3.00
CA ASN A 195 16.72 -6.11 -3.71
C ASN A 195 16.73 -7.31 -2.75
N GLN A 196 17.15 -7.10 -1.49
CA GLN A 196 17.13 -8.13 -0.45
C GLN A 196 16.75 -7.52 0.89
N LEU A 197 15.54 -7.77 1.36
CA LEU A 197 15.09 -7.50 2.73
C LEU A 197 15.28 -8.75 3.58
N LYS A 198 15.95 -8.61 4.72
CA LYS A 198 16.05 -9.66 5.73
C LYS A 198 15.61 -9.11 7.08
N THR A 199 14.56 -9.70 7.66
CA THR A 199 13.94 -9.18 8.89
C THR A 199 13.30 -10.30 9.72
N GLY A 200 13.23 -10.13 11.04
CA GLY A 200 12.47 -11.03 11.91
C GLY A 200 10.95 -10.88 11.70
N SER A 201 10.48 -9.66 11.47
CA SER A 201 9.07 -9.40 11.14
C SER A 201 8.94 -8.24 10.16
N CYS A 202 7.99 -8.35 9.23
CA CYS A 202 7.65 -7.29 8.29
C CYS A 202 6.15 -6.99 8.38
N ARG A 203 5.81 -5.73 8.69
CA ARG A 203 4.42 -5.28 8.68
C ARG A 203 4.25 -4.12 7.71
N MET A 204 3.32 -4.27 6.77
CA MET A 204 2.98 -3.25 5.78
C MET A 204 1.52 -2.82 5.92
N SER A 205 1.29 -1.52 6.09
CA SER A 205 -0.04 -0.92 6.11
C SER A 205 -0.14 0.11 4.99
N ASN A 206 -1.08 -0.09 4.08
CA ASN A 206 -1.25 0.75 2.90
C ASN A 206 -2.69 1.26 2.76
N SER A 207 -2.85 2.57 2.71
CA SER A 207 -4.09 3.23 2.33
C SER A 207 -3.95 4.11 1.07
N GLY A 208 -2.73 4.27 0.57
CA GLY A 208 -2.40 4.98 -0.68
C GLY A 208 -2.04 4.03 -1.82
N ALA A 209 -1.04 4.39 -2.59
CA ALA A 209 -0.46 3.53 -3.63
C ALA A 209 0.91 3.02 -3.18
N LEU A 210 1.06 1.72 -3.04
CA LEU A 210 2.31 1.06 -2.66
C LEU A 210 2.76 0.09 -3.74
N THR A 211 3.97 0.30 -4.25
CA THR A 211 4.66 -0.67 -5.09
C THR A 211 5.82 -1.27 -4.31
N ASN A 212 5.91 -2.59 -4.26
CA ASN A 212 6.98 -3.31 -3.59
C ASN A 212 7.62 -4.34 -4.52
N ASN A 213 8.94 -4.26 -4.67
CA ASN A 213 9.71 -5.17 -5.54
C ASN A 213 10.97 -5.63 -4.82
N GLY A 214 11.34 -6.88 -5.04
CA GLY A 214 12.57 -7.50 -4.53
C GLY A 214 12.34 -8.84 -3.83
N VAL A 215 13.28 -9.24 -3.01
CA VAL A 215 13.23 -10.48 -2.23
C VAL A 215 12.98 -10.13 -0.76
N ILE A 216 12.00 -10.78 -0.15
CA ILE A 216 11.69 -10.64 1.28
C ILE A 216 11.99 -11.96 1.97
N ASP A 217 12.95 -11.94 2.91
CA ASP A 217 13.27 -13.03 3.84
C ASP A 217 12.86 -12.56 5.24
N ALA A 218 11.79 -13.12 5.78
CA ALA A 218 11.20 -12.66 7.04
C ALA A 218 10.80 -13.84 7.95
N GLY A 219 10.81 -13.61 9.26
CA GLY A 219 10.23 -14.54 10.22
C GLY A 219 8.71 -14.56 10.16
N SER A 220 8.09 -13.37 10.00
CA SER A 220 6.65 -13.20 9.76
C SER A 220 6.39 -12.03 8.81
N PHE A 221 5.25 -12.08 8.12
CA PHE A 221 4.85 -11.01 7.19
C PHE A 221 3.35 -10.70 7.33
N ASP A 222 3.03 -9.41 7.54
CA ASP A 222 1.66 -8.90 7.62
C ASP A 222 1.44 -7.77 6.62
N LEU A 223 0.48 -7.93 5.72
CA LEU A 223 0.01 -6.88 4.81
C LEU A 223 -1.43 -6.52 5.11
N SER A 224 -1.70 -5.25 5.40
CA SER A 224 -3.03 -4.67 5.46
C SER A 224 -3.17 -3.60 4.37
N ASN A 225 -4.02 -3.84 3.40
CA ASN A 225 -4.21 -2.94 2.25
C ASN A 225 -5.65 -2.45 2.16
N SER A 226 -5.83 -1.13 2.15
CA SER A 226 -7.10 -0.47 1.81
C SER A 226 -6.97 0.46 0.59
N GLY A 227 -5.77 0.62 0.06
CA GLY A 227 -5.45 1.38 -1.15
C GLY A 227 -5.14 0.49 -2.35
N ALA A 228 -4.16 0.89 -3.14
CA ALA A 228 -3.63 0.10 -4.25
C ALA A 228 -2.26 -0.49 -3.87
N TYR A 229 -2.13 -1.79 -3.93
CA TYR A 229 -0.87 -2.49 -3.69
C TYR A 229 -0.45 -3.27 -4.94
N ASN A 230 0.77 -3.03 -5.39
CA ASN A 230 1.37 -3.75 -6.50
C ASN A 230 2.70 -4.35 -6.06
N SER A 231 2.87 -5.65 -6.26
CA SER A 231 4.05 -6.36 -5.81
C SER A 231 4.50 -7.40 -6.82
N SER A 232 5.81 -7.38 -7.10
CA SER A 232 6.48 -8.45 -7.83
C SER A 232 7.67 -8.87 -6.97
N VAL A 233 7.48 -9.93 -6.18
CA VAL A 233 8.42 -10.33 -5.13
C VAL A 233 8.58 -11.83 -5.03
N GLN A 234 9.75 -12.25 -4.54
CA GLN A 234 9.93 -13.55 -3.91
C GLN A 234 9.83 -13.37 -2.40
N MET A 235 8.90 -14.07 -1.77
CA MET A 235 8.70 -14.02 -0.32
C MET A 235 9.08 -15.35 0.30
N LYS A 236 10.03 -15.30 1.23
CA LYS A 236 10.42 -16.42 2.08
C LYS A 236 10.11 -16.06 3.52
N VAL A 237 9.01 -16.60 4.04
CA VAL A 237 8.52 -16.35 5.38
C VAL A 237 8.60 -17.64 6.19
N SER A 238 9.52 -17.72 7.16
CA SER A 238 9.72 -18.95 7.93
C SER A 238 8.58 -19.28 8.89
N GLY A 239 7.72 -18.30 9.19
CA GLY A 239 6.52 -18.43 10.02
C GLY A 239 5.24 -18.14 9.23
N ASP A 240 4.38 -17.35 9.83
CA ASP A 240 3.07 -17.04 9.27
C ASP A 240 3.11 -15.81 8.37
N MET A 241 2.38 -15.88 7.27
CA MET A 241 2.12 -14.79 6.36
C MET A 241 0.63 -14.45 6.36
N SER A 242 0.30 -13.18 6.56
CA SER A 242 -1.07 -12.68 6.54
C SER A 242 -1.23 -11.57 5.51
N VAL A 243 -2.24 -11.68 4.68
CA VAL A 243 -2.64 -10.66 3.69
C VAL A 243 -4.11 -10.33 3.91
N SER A 244 -4.40 -9.07 4.22
CA SER A 244 -5.76 -8.54 4.33
C SER A 244 -5.96 -7.41 3.33
N ASN A 245 -6.85 -7.60 2.37
CA ASN A 245 -7.12 -6.64 1.30
C ASN A 245 -8.56 -6.15 1.29
N ASN A 246 -8.74 -4.85 1.57
CA ASN A 246 -10.00 -4.12 1.39
C ASN A 246 -9.95 -3.19 0.16
N GLY A 247 -8.79 -3.04 -0.47
CA GLY A 247 -8.55 -2.20 -1.65
C GLY A 247 -8.32 -3.03 -2.91
N SER A 248 -7.27 -2.69 -3.64
CA SER A 248 -6.86 -3.41 -4.85
C SER A 248 -5.45 -3.96 -4.68
N ASN A 249 -5.27 -5.26 -4.84
CA ASN A 249 -3.96 -5.91 -4.89
C ASN A 249 -3.65 -6.41 -6.31
N SER A 250 -2.38 -6.28 -6.68
CA SER A 250 -1.79 -6.99 -7.81
C SER A 250 -0.49 -7.62 -7.32
N ILE A 251 -0.49 -8.93 -7.15
CA ILE A 251 0.66 -9.64 -6.57
C ILE A 251 1.11 -10.74 -7.52
N SER A 252 2.41 -10.76 -7.81
CA SER A 252 3.05 -11.80 -8.60
C SER A 252 4.34 -12.29 -7.95
N GLY A 253 4.68 -13.54 -8.18
CA GLY A 253 5.91 -14.18 -7.71
C GLY A 253 5.68 -15.39 -6.82
N ASP A 254 6.74 -15.82 -6.16
CA ASP A 254 6.72 -17.03 -5.35
C ASP A 254 6.66 -16.70 -3.85
N ILE A 255 5.85 -17.47 -3.13
CA ILE A 255 5.62 -17.36 -1.70
C ILE A 255 6.00 -18.69 -1.05
N GLU A 256 6.96 -18.65 -0.14
CA GLU A 256 7.29 -19.74 0.77
C GLU A 256 6.88 -19.30 2.18
N ALA A 257 6.00 -20.05 2.85
CA ALA A 257 5.54 -19.75 4.21
C ALA A 257 5.22 -21.02 5.00
N ARG A 258 5.15 -20.94 6.34
CA ARG A 258 4.57 -22.03 7.13
C ARG A 258 3.06 -22.06 6.95
N ASN A 259 2.41 -20.93 7.22
CA ASN A 259 0.98 -20.76 7.01
C ASN A 259 0.74 -19.48 6.23
N LEU A 260 -0.17 -19.53 5.27
CA LEU A 260 -0.62 -18.36 4.50
C LEU A 260 -2.11 -18.11 4.75
N TYR A 261 -2.42 -16.96 5.35
CA TYR A 261 -3.77 -16.47 5.55
C TYR A 261 -4.05 -15.31 4.61
N TRP A 262 -5.00 -15.50 3.69
CA TRP A 262 -5.32 -14.47 2.69
C TRP A 262 -6.81 -14.10 2.78
N ARG A 263 -7.08 -12.85 3.11
CA ARG A 263 -8.42 -12.29 3.23
C ARG A 263 -8.63 -11.19 2.20
N CYS A 264 -9.49 -11.42 1.23
CA CYS A 264 -9.82 -10.46 0.17
C CYS A 264 -11.28 -10.01 0.30
N TYR A 265 -11.48 -8.77 0.69
CA TYR A 265 -12.76 -8.08 0.69
C TYR A 265 -12.88 -7.08 -0.47
N GLY A 266 -11.75 -6.71 -1.08
CA GLY A 266 -11.64 -5.81 -2.22
C GLY A 266 -11.47 -6.56 -3.55
N ALA A 267 -10.45 -6.14 -4.32
CA ALA A 267 -10.13 -6.75 -5.61
C ALA A 267 -8.70 -7.29 -5.62
N ASP A 268 -8.53 -8.55 -5.97
CA ASP A 268 -7.23 -9.21 -6.10
C ASP A 268 -6.96 -9.63 -7.54
N LYS A 269 -5.73 -9.38 -8.01
CA LYS A 269 -5.17 -9.97 -9.22
C LYS A 269 -3.84 -10.62 -8.86
N CYS A 270 -3.84 -11.96 -8.79
CA CYS A 270 -2.69 -12.70 -8.32
C CYS A 270 -2.22 -13.72 -9.34
N GLU A 271 -0.89 -13.79 -9.50
CA GLU A 271 -0.19 -14.82 -10.26
C GLU A 271 0.95 -15.36 -9.39
N ILE A 272 0.68 -16.40 -8.60
CA ILE A 272 1.52 -16.80 -7.48
C ILE A 272 1.84 -18.29 -7.46
N GLY A 273 3.12 -18.61 -7.20
CA GLY A 273 3.54 -19.92 -6.73
C GLY A 273 3.53 -19.96 -5.20
N ILE A 274 2.94 -20.95 -4.59
CA ILE A 274 2.87 -21.06 -3.13
C ILE A 274 3.45 -22.40 -2.70
N ASN A 275 4.44 -22.33 -1.82
CA ASN A 275 4.95 -23.47 -1.07
C ASN A 275 4.71 -23.19 0.43
N ALA A 276 3.69 -23.83 0.99
CA ALA A 276 3.32 -23.59 2.37
C ALA A 276 2.69 -24.84 2.99
N LYS A 277 2.86 -25.02 4.31
CA LYS A 277 2.21 -26.11 4.99
C LYS A 277 0.68 -25.98 4.91
N ASN A 278 0.15 -24.81 5.26
CA ASN A 278 -1.28 -24.54 5.21
C ASN A 278 -1.56 -23.22 4.48
N VAL A 279 -2.60 -23.23 3.64
CA VAL A 279 -3.11 -22.06 2.94
C VAL A 279 -4.59 -21.90 3.21
N ASP A 280 -5.01 -20.69 3.59
CA ASP A 280 -6.41 -20.34 3.81
C ASP A 280 -6.76 -19.07 3.02
N PHE A 281 -7.46 -19.24 1.90
CA PHE A 281 -8.03 -18.17 1.08
C PHE A 281 -9.49 -17.92 1.48
N TYR A 282 -9.79 -16.72 1.95
CA TYR A 282 -11.14 -16.22 2.15
C TYR A 282 -11.39 -15.02 1.24
N ILE A 283 -12.28 -15.18 0.27
CA ILE A 283 -12.52 -14.18 -0.78
C ILE A 283 -14.00 -13.79 -0.73
N ASP A 284 -14.28 -12.58 -0.25
CA ASP A 284 -15.62 -11.99 -0.20
C ASP A 284 -15.80 -10.84 -1.20
N GLY A 285 -14.70 -10.40 -1.80
CA GLY A 285 -14.66 -9.41 -2.87
C GLY A 285 -14.69 -10.01 -4.27
N SER A 286 -13.96 -9.37 -5.17
CA SER A 286 -13.76 -9.85 -6.54
C SER A 286 -12.28 -10.11 -6.79
N GLY A 287 -11.98 -11.02 -7.72
CA GLY A 287 -10.58 -11.22 -8.05
C GLY A 287 -10.33 -12.30 -9.07
N LYS A 288 -9.08 -12.30 -9.54
CA LYS A 288 -8.53 -13.35 -10.36
C LYS A 288 -7.26 -13.86 -9.69
N ILE A 289 -7.30 -15.07 -9.16
CA ILE A 289 -6.15 -15.72 -8.54
C ILE A 289 -5.77 -16.91 -9.39
N ASN A 290 -4.59 -16.87 -9.96
CA ASN A 290 -3.99 -18.00 -10.69
C ASN A 290 -2.73 -18.41 -9.96
N GLY A 291 -2.48 -19.70 -9.88
CA GLY A 291 -1.23 -20.13 -9.29
C GLY A 291 -1.06 -21.62 -9.13
N LYS A 292 -0.02 -21.95 -8.40
CA LYS A 292 0.31 -23.30 -7.99
C LYS A 292 0.45 -23.35 -6.49
N PHE A 293 0.01 -24.44 -5.89
CA PHE A 293 0.19 -24.70 -4.47
C PHE A 293 0.82 -26.06 -4.27
N LYS A 294 1.85 -26.07 -3.43
CA LYS A 294 2.46 -27.30 -2.92
C LYS A 294 2.50 -27.23 -1.39
N GLY A 295 1.94 -28.27 -0.73
CA GLY A 295 1.91 -28.28 0.73
C GLY A 295 0.98 -29.33 1.32
N ASP A 296 0.53 -29.11 2.56
CA ASP A 296 -0.32 -30.09 3.26
C ASP A 296 -1.82 -29.80 3.02
N VAL A 297 -2.26 -28.58 3.35
CA VAL A 297 -3.69 -28.24 3.35
C VAL A 297 -3.96 -26.94 2.64
N MET A 298 -4.92 -26.96 1.71
CA MET A 298 -5.46 -25.76 1.08
C MET A 298 -6.95 -25.62 1.36
N SER A 299 -7.36 -24.47 1.89
CA SER A 299 -8.76 -24.09 2.05
C SER A 299 -9.06 -22.87 1.17
N ILE A 300 -10.09 -22.94 0.35
CA ILE A 300 -10.57 -21.82 -0.49
C ILE A 300 -12.05 -21.61 -0.18
N LYS A 301 -12.38 -20.46 0.40
CA LYS A 301 -13.74 -20.03 0.61
C LYS A 301 -14.04 -18.76 -0.17
N CYS A 302 -14.91 -18.84 -1.16
CA CYS A 302 -15.31 -17.72 -2.01
C CYS A 302 -16.79 -17.40 -1.79
N ASN A 303 -17.08 -16.24 -1.17
CA ASN A 303 -18.44 -15.73 -0.99
C ASN A 303 -18.76 -14.62 -2.02
N GLY A 304 -17.75 -14.07 -2.71
CA GLY A 304 -17.88 -13.01 -3.69
C GLY A 304 -17.89 -13.49 -5.14
N ALA A 305 -17.36 -12.65 -6.04
CA ALA A 305 -17.29 -12.91 -7.47
C ALA A 305 -15.84 -13.07 -7.93
N ALA A 306 -15.19 -14.16 -7.52
CA ALA A 306 -13.79 -14.40 -7.88
C ALA A 306 -13.64 -15.59 -8.84
N LYS A 307 -12.57 -15.51 -9.65
CA LYS A 307 -12.09 -16.63 -10.45
C LYS A 307 -10.77 -17.13 -9.87
N VAL A 308 -10.80 -18.33 -9.33
CA VAL A 308 -9.61 -18.97 -8.74
C VAL A 308 -9.22 -20.16 -9.62
N ASN A 309 -7.98 -20.19 -10.10
CA ASN A 309 -7.42 -21.31 -10.83
C ASN A 309 -6.14 -21.74 -10.11
N MET A 310 -6.15 -22.92 -9.51
CA MET A 310 -5.01 -23.44 -8.75
C MET A 310 -4.64 -24.83 -9.22
N ASP A 311 -3.35 -25.00 -9.48
CA ASP A 311 -2.73 -26.31 -9.68
C ASP A 311 -2.14 -26.74 -8.32
N VAL A 312 -2.68 -27.83 -7.74
CA VAL A 312 -2.37 -28.22 -6.37
C VAL A 312 -1.60 -29.55 -6.32
N ASP A 313 -0.69 -29.64 -5.36
CA ASP A 313 0.05 -30.86 -4.99
C ASP A 313 0.02 -30.92 -3.44
N CYS A 314 -1.01 -31.58 -2.86
CA CYS A 314 -1.26 -31.47 -1.42
C CYS A 314 -1.99 -32.70 -0.84
N LEU A 315 -1.98 -32.81 0.50
CA LEU A 315 -2.71 -33.85 1.22
C LEU A 315 -4.22 -33.57 1.26
N SER A 316 -4.63 -32.32 1.36
CA SER A 316 -6.06 -32.01 1.45
C SER A 316 -6.39 -30.67 0.81
N VAL A 317 -7.43 -30.65 0.00
CA VAL A 317 -8.02 -29.41 -0.54
C VAL A 317 -9.50 -29.34 -0.17
N THR A 318 -9.90 -28.20 0.42
CA THR A 318 -11.30 -27.86 0.67
C THR A 318 -11.65 -26.63 -0.16
N ALA A 319 -12.69 -26.68 -0.97
CA ALA A 319 -13.14 -25.54 -1.75
C ALA A 319 -14.64 -25.34 -1.61
N SER A 320 -15.06 -24.11 -1.27
CA SER A 320 -16.47 -23.75 -1.19
C SER A 320 -16.76 -22.42 -1.87
N VAL A 321 -17.88 -22.35 -2.58
CA VAL A 321 -18.35 -21.12 -3.26
C VAL A 321 -19.80 -20.87 -2.89
N ASN A 322 -20.08 -19.71 -2.29
CA ASN A 322 -21.43 -19.28 -1.92
C ASN A 322 -21.91 -18.05 -2.69
N GLY A 323 -21.13 -17.59 -3.67
CA GLY A 323 -21.42 -16.40 -4.49
C GLY A 323 -21.52 -16.72 -5.98
N SER A 324 -21.00 -15.80 -6.81
CA SER A 324 -20.93 -15.96 -8.28
C SER A 324 -19.53 -16.37 -8.75
N GLY A 325 -18.69 -16.89 -7.86
CA GLY A 325 -17.32 -17.23 -8.17
C GLY A 325 -17.18 -18.54 -8.96
N ASN A 326 -16.02 -18.71 -9.57
CA ASN A 326 -15.59 -19.94 -10.21
C ASN A 326 -14.27 -20.39 -9.63
N ILE A 327 -14.20 -21.65 -9.18
CA ILE A 327 -12.95 -22.27 -8.75
C ILE A 327 -12.64 -23.41 -9.73
N ALA A 328 -11.45 -23.42 -10.30
CA ALA A 328 -10.91 -24.51 -11.09
C ALA A 328 -9.67 -25.07 -10.41
N LEU A 329 -9.69 -26.34 -10.09
CA LEU A 329 -8.59 -27.07 -9.46
C LEU A 329 -8.02 -28.07 -10.43
N SER A 330 -6.70 -28.19 -10.45
CA SER A 330 -5.96 -29.22 -11.19
C SER A 330 -4.82 -29.76 -10.33
N GLY A 331 -4.21 -30.86 -10.74
CA GLY A 331 -3.10 -31.46 -10.01
C GLY A 331 -3.51 -32.64 -9.16
N THR A 332 -3.02 -32.74 -7.93
CA THR A 332 -3.23 -33.91 -7.05
C THR A 332 -3.55 -33.54 -5.63
N ALA A 333 -4.47 -34.25 -5.01
CA ALA A 333 -4.80 -34.14 -3.59
C ALA A 333 -5.31 -35.49 -3.06
N ASP A 334 -4.85 -35.91 -1.86
CA ASP A 334 -5.30 -37.17 -1.25
C ASP A 334 -6.73 -37.07 -0.73
N LYS A 335 -7.14 -35.90 -0.28
CA LYS A 335 -8.48 -35.64 0.23
C LYS A 335 -9.08 -34.40 -0.42
N ILE A 336 -10.28 -34.56 -0.98
CA ILE A 336 -10.98 -33.49 -1.69
C ILE A 336 -12.33 -33.28 -1.04
N ASP A 337 -12.61 -32.05 -0.56
CA ASP A 337 -13.89 -31.65 0.01
C ASP A 337 -14.42 -30.42 -0.73
N ILE A 338 -15.51 -30.58 -1.46
CA ILE A 338 -16.06 -29.57 -2.34
C ILE A 338 -17.50 -29.26 -1.94
N GLY A 339 -17.77 -28.01 -1.63
CA GLY A 339 -19.10 -27.56 -1.26
C GLY A 339 -19.45 -26.21 -1.88
N GLY A 340 -20.72 -25.86 -1.85
CA GLY A 340 -21.15 -24.54 -2.29
C GLY A 340 -22.64 -24.45 -2.57
N SER A 341 -23.12 -23.21 -2.64
CA SER A 341 -24.50 -22.86 -2.98
C SER A 341 -24.50 -21.64 -3.91
N GLY A 342 -25.54 -21.47 -4.71
CA GLY A 342 -25.68 -20.33 -5.64
C GLY A 342 -25.41 -20.68 -7.10
N ILE A 343 -25.11 -19.67 -7.92
CA ILE A 343 -24.80 -19.79 -9.36
C ILE A 343 -23.27 -19.95 -9.53
N SER A 344 -22.69 -20.88 -8.81
CA SER A 344 -21.24 -21.05 -8.75
C SER A 344 -20.81 -22.34 -9.44
N ARG A 345 -19.56 -22.35 -9.91
CA ARG A 345 -18.96 -23.55 -10.50
C ARG A 345 -17.65 -23.88 -9.81
N ILE A 346 -17.52 -25.11 -9.36
CA ILE A 346 -16.23 -25.69 -8.97
C ILE A 346 -15.91 -26.77 -9.99
N ASP A 347 -14.81 -26.60 -10.71
CA ASP A 347 -14.32 -27.52 -11.73
C ASP A 347 -13.12 -28.27 -11.18
N THR A 348 -13.30 -29.55 -10.94
CA THR A 348 -12.25 -30.48 -10.47
C THR A 348 -11.92 -31.55 -11.50
N SER A 349 -12.36 -31.38 -12.75
CA SER A 349 -12.17 -32.39 -13.82
C SER A 349 -10.71 -32.72 -14.11
N ARG A 350 -9.79 -31.91 -13.65
CA ARG A 350 -8.33 -32.10 -13.80
C ARG A 350 -7.62 -32.30 -12.46
N LEU A 351 -8.38 -32.55 -11.40
CA LEU A 351 -7.85 -32.85 -10.09
C LEU A 351 -7.92 -34.34 -9.84
N ASN A 352 -6.77 -34.95 -9.59
CA ASN A 352 -6.65 -36.37 -9.34
C ASN A 352 -6.62 -36.64 -7.84
N ASN A 353 -7.34 -37.67 -7.42
CA ASN A 353 -7.25 -38.22 -6.07
C ASN A 353 -6.27 -39.39 -6.10
N PHE A 354 -5.31 -39.40 -5.18
CA PHE A 354 -4.53 -40.59 -4.92
C PHE A 354 -5.31 -41.42 -3.90
N GLU A 355 -5.95 -42.49 -4.34
CA GLU A 355 -6.44 -43.56 -3.45
C GLU A 355 -5.28 -44.37 -2.88
#